data_b558e88190764c157c3a57f1a05e82b9
#
_entry.id   b558e88190764c157c3a57f1a05e82b9
#
_cell.length_a   1.000
_cell.length_b   1.000
_cell.length_c   1.000
_cell.angle_alpha   90.00
_cell.angle_beta   90.00
_cell.angle_gamma   90.00
#
_symmetry.space_group_name_H-M   'P 1'
#
loop_
_entity.id
_entity.type
_entity.pdbx_description
1 polymer ?
#
loop_
_entity_poly.entity_id
_entity_poly.type
_entity_poly.pdbx_seq_one_letter_code
_entity_poly.pdbx_strand_id
1 'polypeptide(L)'
;MKQARIIFAILIITLCTCCTFTSVSACTAIAVYSDNILYGFNFDYPPVDMRFDISRYNNMKVFSTSFNRSNNYEPNLEFNEEGLFGVMLMVYPEEQGQTYLSANEIFMPTLVSMVRTEDRTEDILKNIQERKVVQYANVTLHDIFADIHGNTVIIEAKGDKNSIIKNDKNFTVMTNFYNSSYEDTDLEDIQDVGSERYKIAYEYINENIDKFDVESAFECLSKVVQKPSFSSWPTQYSLVMDPVNKDIYFTIARDFDKIWKISLENETIETYIGFDEYSIAHMPINGFTLSELENSNLDNFKTYEQSKSNNTVYIITIVTGVLVLTAVIA
;
A
#
# COMPACT_ATOMS: atom_id res chain seq x y z
N MET A 1 24.10 -54.32 0.14
CA MET A 1 22.77 -53.83 -0.28
C MET A 1 22.02 -53.08 0.82
N LYS A 2 21.93 -53.54 2.07
CA LYS A 2 21.24 -52.80 3.19
C LYS A 2 21.89 -51.44 3.54
N GLN A 3 23.19 -51.36 3.58
CA GLN A 3 23.91 -50.10 3.89
C GLN A 3 23.74 -49.03 2.80
N ALA A 4 23.73 -49.42 1.50
CA ALA A 4 23.49 -48.48 0.41
C ALA A 4 22.05 -47.90 0.42
N ARG A 5 21.06 -48.67 0.85
CA ARG A 5 19.66 -48.19 1.02
C ARG A 5 19.52 -47.22 2.18
N ILE A 6 20.27 -47.43 3.27
CA ILE A 6 20.24 -46.52 4.41
C ILE A 6 20.92 -45.18 4.05
N ILE A 7 22.06 -45.21 3.36
CA ILE A 7 22.77 -44.00 2.90
C ILE A 7 21.87 -43.21 1.90
N PHE A 8 21.18 -43.90 0.99
CA PHE A 8 20.27 -43.24 0.05
C PHE A 8 19.05 -42.65 0.71
N ALA A 9 18.47 -43.31 1.73
CA ALA A 9 17.38 -42.78 2.53
C ALA A 9 17.77 -41.55 3.34
N ILE A 10 18.99 -41.57 3.95
CA ILE A 10 19.55 -40.41 4.69
C ILE A 10 19.78 -39.24 3.71
N LEU A 11 20.30 -39.49 2.51
CA LEU A 11 20.54 -38.45 1.51
C LEU A 11 19.22 -37.80 1.05
N ILE A 12 18.15 -38.59 0.84
CA ILE A 12 16.81 -38.06 0.50
C ILE A 12 16.23 -37.25 1.65
N ILE A 13 16.35 -37.70 2.90
CA ILE A 13 15.87 -36.96 4.07
C ILE A 13 16.65 -35.64 4.23
N THR A 14 17.97 -35.66 4.01
CA THR A 14 18.79 -34.45 4.07
C THR A 14 18.48 -33.48 2.94
N LEU A 15 18.17 -33.97 1.73
CA LEU A 15 17.73 -33.14 0.61
C LEU A 15 16.33 -32.53 0.84
N CYS A 16 15.41 -33.29 1.46
CA CYS A 16 14.06 -32.78 1.80
C CYS A 16 14.07 -31.76 2.96
N THR A 17 15.04 -31.83 3.89
CA THR A 17 15.15 -30.87 5.00
C THR A 17 15.84 -29.55 4.59
N CYS A 18 16.50 -29.49 3.42
CA CYS A 18 17.09 -28.25 2.91
C CYS A 18 16.07 -27.33 2.19
N CYS A 19 14.82 -27.79 1.95
CA CYS A 19 13.75 -26.99 1.35
C CYS A 19 12.77 -26.47 2.39
N THR A 20 13.22 -26.01 3.55
CA THR A 20 12.37 -25.12 4.35
C THR A 20 12.37 -23.76 3.67
N PHE A 21 11.41 -23.57 2.75
CA PHE A 21 11.07 -22.23 2.31
C PHE A 21 10.61 -21.48 3.54
N THR A 22 11.45 -20.64 4.10
CA THR A 22 11.01 -19.62 5.04
C THR A 22 10.14 -18.69 4.23
N SER A 23 8.82 -18.81 4.41
CA SER A 23 7.88 -17.83 3.87
C SER A 23 8.19 -16.49 4.52
N VAL A 24 8.82 -15.61 3.77
CA VAL A 24 9.15 -14.27 4.22
C VAL A 24 8.09 -13.32 3.68
N SER A 25 7.58 -12.45 4.54
CA SER A 25 6.71 -11.34 4.13
C SER A 25 7.39 -10.52 3.03
N ALA A 26 6.65 -10.16 2.03
CA ALA A 26 7.26 -9.69 0.80
C ALA A 26 6.38 -8.67 0.07
N CYS A 27 6.48 -7.39 0.37
CA CYS A 27 5.86 -6.30 -0.39
C CYS A 27 6.81 -5.76 -1.48
N THR A 28 6.26 -5.00 -2.42
CA THR A 28 7.02 -4.24 -3.41
C THR A 28 6.38 -2.87 -3.58
N ALA A 29 7.17 -1.80 -3.49
CA ALA A 29 6.75 -0.45 -3.79
C ALA A 29 7.63 0.14 -4.90
N ILE A 30 7.02 0.91 -5.79
CA ILE A 30 7.69 1.64 -6.87
C ILE A 30 7.22 3.09 -6.91
N ALA A 31 8.12 4.00 -7.26
CA ALA A 31 7.81 5.36 -7.64
C ALA A 31 8.54 5.66 -8.95
N VAL A 32 7.82 6.09 -9.98
CA VAL A 32 8.34 6.28 -11.34
C VAL A 32 8.01 7.69 -11.82
N TYR A 33 9.01 8.38 -12.33
CA TYR A 33 8.95 9.74 -12.86
C TYR A 33 9.41 9.73 -14.32
N SER A 34 8.46 9.64 -15.22
CA SER A 34 8.65 9.70 -16.66
C SER A 34 7.79 10.85 -17.23
N ASP A 35 7.23 10.68 -18.42
CA ASP A 35 6.15 11.57 -18.90
C ASP A 35 4.91 11.51 -18.01
N ASN A 36 4.71 10.38 -17.31
CA ASN A 36 3.74 10.21 -16.24
C ASN A 36 4.46 10.06 -14.89
N ILE A 37 3.80 10.49 -13.82
CA ILE A 37 4.22 10.22 -12.45
C ILE A 37 3.31 9.13 -11.90
N LEU A 38 3.89 7.98 -11.51
CA LEU A 38 3.13 6.85 -11.01
C LEU A 38 3.79 6.23 -9.80
N TYR A 39 2.96 5.87 -8.81
CA TYR A 39 3.40 5.09 -7.66
C TYR A 39 2.69 3.74 -7.68
N GLY A 40 3.41 2.68 -7.42
CA GLY A 40 2.84 1.32 -7.42
C GLY A 40 3.15 0.57 -6.14
N PHE A 41 2.25 -0.33 -5.76
CA PHE A 41 2.41 -1.12 -4.55
C PHE A 41 1.75 -2.50 -4.65
N ASN A 42 2.49 -3.55 -4.29
CA ASN A 42 1.97 -4.89 -4.00
C ASN A 42 1.96 -5.10 -2.49
N PHE A 43 0.80 -5.40 -1.94
CA PHE A 43 0.65 -5.78 -0.53
C PHE A 43 0.65 -7.30 -0.38
N ASP A 44 1.74 -7.83 0.11
CA ASP A 44 1.94 -9.26 0.35
C ASP A 44 1.80 -9.55 1.84
N TYR A 45 0.71 -10.22 2.21
CA TYR A 45 0.36 -10.49 3.60
C TYR A 45 -0.48 -11.77 3.72
N PRO A 46 -0.50 -12.48 4.87
CA PRO A 46 -1.48 -13.51 5.08
C PRO A 46 -2.89 -12.99 4.83
N PRO A 47 -3.83 -13.83 4.34
CA PRO A 47 -5.20 -13.38 4.12
C PRO A 47 -5.77 -12.69 5.34
N VAL A 48 -6.12 -11.42 5.19
CA VAL A 48 -6.64 -10.54 6.25
C VAL A 48 -7.69 -9.62 5.63
N ASP A 49 -8.63 -9.17 6.44
CA ASP A 49 -9.61 -8.19 5.99
C ASP A 49 -8.94 -6.83 5.76
N MET A 50 -9.04 -6.34 4.52
CA MET A 50 -8.43 -5.08 4.06
C MET A 50 -9.51 -4.05 3.82
N ARG A 51 -9.29 -2.83 4.28
CA ARG A 51 -10.18 -1.69 4.06
C ARG A 51 -9.50 -0.62 3.23
N PHE A 52 -10.26 -0.06 2.29
CA PHE A 52 -9.92 1.13 1.52
C PHE A 52 -10.89 2.24 1.91
N ASP A 53 -10.36 3.40 2.25
CA ASP A 53 -11.17 4.55 2.62
C ASP A 53 -10.58 5.88 2.14
N ILE A 54 -11.45 6.90 2.07
CA ILE A 54 -11.05 8.30 1.89
C ILE A 54 -11.48 9.06 3.13
N SER A 55 -10.53 9.61 3.84
CA SER A 55 -10.74 10.42 5.05
C SER A 55 -10.26 11.85 4.84
N ARG A 56 -10.72 12.79 5.69
CA ARG A 56 -10.30 14.19 5.63
C ARG A 56 -9.55 14.58 6.90
N TYR A 57 -8.35 15.11 6.73
CA TYR A 57 -7.52 15.64 7.80
C TYR A 57 -7.24 17.14 7.51
N ASN A 58 -7.73 18.04 8.35
CA ASN A 58 -7.58 19.49 8.13
C ASN A 58 -7.99 19.95 6.70
N ASN A 59 -9.09 19.39 6.18
CA ASN A 59 -9.61 19.57 4.82
C ASN A 59 -8.84 18.85 3.71
N MET A 60 -7.69 18.25 3.95
CA MET A 60 -6.96 17.42 3.00
C MET A 60 -7.62 16.06 2.87
N LYS A 61 -7.90 15.63 1.65
CA LYS A 61 -8.38 14.28 1.37
C LYS A 61 -7.20 13.32 1.35
N VAL A 62 -7.36 12.22 2.03
CA VAL A 62 -6.36 11.15 2.10
C VAL A 62 -7.03 9.81 1.81
N PHE A 63 -6.57 9.14 0.78
CA PHE A 63 -6.86 7.74 0.55
C PHE A 63 -5.95 6.89 1.43
N SER A 64 -6.52 5.88 2.07
CA SER A 64 -5.79 4.96 2.94
C SER A 64 -6.14 3.52 2.62
N THR A 65 -5.13 2.64 2.68
CA THR A 65 -5.36 1.21 2.84
C THR A 65 -4.98 0.79 4.24
N SER A 66 -5.80 -0.05 4.85
CA SER A 66 -5.59 -0.54 6.20
C SER A 66 -5.96 -2.01 6.32
N PHE A 67 -5.29 -2.73 7.20
CA PHE A 67 -5.55 -4.14 7.48
C PHE A 67 -6.07 -4.33 8.90
N ASN A 68 -6.96 -5.31 9.07
CA ASN A 68 -7.54 -5.62 10.36
C ASN A 68 -6.52 -6.36 11.24
N ARG A 69 -6.15 -5.73 12.36
CA ARG A 69 -5.32 -6.35 13.39
C ARG A 69 -6.02 -6.23 14.74
N SER A 70 -6.40 -7.36 15.32
CA SER A 70 -7.06 -7.40 16.64
C SER A 70 -8.30 -6.50 16.73
N ASN A 71 -9.15 -6.50 15.70
CA ASN A 71 -10.36 -5.67 15.53
C ASN A 71 -10.11 -4.16 15.35
N ASN A 72 -8.89 -3.76 15.05
CA ASN A 72 -8.55 -2.40 14.63
C ASN A 72 -7.99 -2.42 13.22
N TYR A 73 -8.33 -1.41 12.43
CA TYR A 73 -7.73 -1.19 11.12
C TYR A 73 -6.49 -0.31 11.27
N GLU A 74 -5.33 -0.88 10.94
CA GLU A 74 -4.04 -0.20 10.98
C GLU A 74 -3.66 0.21 9.56
N PRO A 75 -3.43 1.50 9.28
CA PRO A 75 -3.03 1.96 7.96
C PRO A 75 -1.62 1.47 7.63
N ASN A 76 -1.43 1.06 6.37
CA ASN A 76 -0.13 0.66 5.85
C ASN A 76 0.31 1.50 4.65
N LEU A 77 -0.63 2.19 3.99
CA LEU A 77 -0.40 3.07 2.88
C LEU A 77 -1.34 4.26 2.98
N GLU A 78 -0.82 5.45 2.70
CA GLU A 78 -1.61 6.68 2.57
C GLU A 78 -1.18 7.46 1.33
N PHE A 79 -2.15 8.12 0.70
CA PHE A 79 -1.97 8.96 -0.47
C PHE A 79 -2.91 10.16 -0.39
N ASN A 80 -2.38 11.40 -0.44
CA ASN A 80 -3.18 12.60 -0.29
C ASN A 80 -3.46 13.31 -1.61
N GLU A 81 -4.38 14.27 -1.58
CA GLU A 81 -4.79 15.04 -2.77
C GLU A 81 -3.73 16.03 -3.29
N GLU A 82 -2.66 16.29 -2.53
CA GLU A 82 -1.49 17.04 -2.98
C GLU A 82 -0.45 16.16 -3.69
N GLY A 83 -0.73 14.84 -3.77
CA GLY A 83 0.08 13.87 -4.47
C GLY A 83 1.26 13.31 -3.67
N LEU A 84 1.26 13.50 -2.35
CA LEU A 84 2.21 12.81 -1.48
C LEU A 84 1.72 11.39 -1.19
N PHE A 85 2.59 10.44 -1.44
CA PHE A 85 2.42 9.01 -1.19
C PHE A 85 3.35 8.56 -0.07
N GLY A 86 2.87 7.68 0.79
CA GLY A 86 3.67 7.01 1.81
C GLY A 86 3.20 5.57 2.02
N VAL A 87 4.14 4.63 2.11
CA VAL A 87 3.83 3.23 2.41
C VAL A 87 4.93 2.59 3.23
N MET A 88 4.53 1.72 4.16
CA MET A 88 5.45 0.93 4.97
C MET A 88 5.55 -0.51 4.46
N LEU A 89 6.76 -1.04 4.44
CA LEU A 89 7.05 -2.44 4.13
C LEU A 89 7.83 -3.08 5.29
N MET A 90 7.65 -4.38 5.47
CA MET A 90 8.55 -5.13 6.35
C MET A 90 9.95 -5.21 5.74
N VAL A 91 10.98 -5.11 6.58
CA VAL A 91 12.38 -5.19 6.16
C VAL A 91 13.13 -6.25 6.95
N TYR A 92 14.11 -6.87 6.33
CA TYR A 92 14.96 -7.91 6.91
C TYR A 92 16.44 -7.56 6.80
N PRO A 93 17.28 -8.03 7.73
CA PRO A 93 16.89 -8.78 8.93
C PRO A 93 16.08 -7.96 9.92
N GLU A 94 15.28 -8.64 10.74
CA GLU A 94 14.51 -7.97 11.80
C GLU A 94 15.43 -7.32 12.83
N GLU A 95 15.06 -6.12 13.26
CA GLU A 95 15.73 -5.36 14.31
C GLU A 95 14.95 -5.46 15.64
N GLN A 96 15.65 -5.32 16.75
CA GLN A 96 15.00 -5.27 18.04
C GLN A 96 14.23 -3.94 18.20
N GLY A 97 12.91 -4.02 18.24
CA GLY A 97 12.04 -2.85 18.47
C GLY A 97 11.79 -2.61 19.97
N GLN A 98 11.10 -1.51 20.24
CA GLN A 98 10.71 -1.08 21.59
C GLN A 98 9.22 -0.77 21.67
N THR A 99 8.66 -0.71 22.89
CA THR A 99 7.23 -0.46 23.13
C THR A 99 6.94 0.93 23.70
N TYR A 100 7.98 1.71 23.99
CA TYR A 100 7.88 3.08 24.53
C TYR A 100 8.78 4.02 23.74
N LEU A 101 8.46 5.30 23.74
CA LEU A 101 9.24 6.35 23.10
C LEU A 101 9.96 7.21 24.15
N SER A 102 11.20 7.55 23.87
CA SER A 102 11.90 8.63 24.53
C SER A 102 11.51 9.99 23.93
N ALA A 103 11.91 11.10 24.56
CA ALA A 103 11.44 12.43 24.17
C ALA A 103 11.69 12.82 22.70
N ASN A 104 12.80 12.34 22.12
CA ASN A 104 13.22 12.65 20.75
C ASN A 104 13.11 11.43 19.82
N GLU A 105 12.18 10.53 20.08
CA GLU A 105 11.95 9.34 19.27
C GLU A 105 10.58 9.37 18.60
N ILE A 106 10.46 8.64 17.49
CA ILE A 106 9.22 8.40 16.78
C ILE A 106 9.19 6.96 16.27
N PHE A 107 8.07 6.29 16.39
CA PHE A 107 7.93 4.94 15.84
C PHE A 107 7.85 4.96 14.31
N MET A 108 8.57 4.05 13.65
CA MET A 108 8.50 3.84 12.20
C MET A 108 7.05 3.72 11.70
N PRO A 109 6.17 2.88 12.28
CA PRO A 109 4.79 2.74 11.79
C PRO A 109 3.96 4.03 11.81
N THR A 110 4.40 5.07 12.51
CA THR A 110 3.66 6.34 12.57
C THR A 110 4.04 7.30 11.46
N LEU A 111 5.15 7.05 10.73
CA LEU A 111 5.63 7.98 9.70
C LEU A 111 4.65 8.08 8.53
N VAL A 112 4.05 6.96 8.11
CA VAL A 112 3.09 6.97 7.00
C VAL A 112 1.92 7.93 7.25
N SER A 113 1.52 8.13 8.51
CA SER A 113 0.44 9.06 8.86
C SER A 113 0.82 10.54 8.71
N MET A 114 2.09 10.88 8.45
CA MET A 114 2.48 12.25 8.12
C MET A 114 1.92 12.71 6.76
N VAL A 115 1.56 11.78 5.86
CA VAL A 115 0.84 12.06 4.61
C VAL A 115 -0.48 12.83 4.86
N ARG A 116 -1.05 12.74 6.06
CA ARG A 116 -2.28 13.44 6.45
C ARG A 116 -2.14 14.93 6.62
N THR A 117 -0.90 15.41 6.78
CA THR A 117 -0.62 16.82 7.13
C THR A 117 0.48 17.46 6.30
N GLU A 118 1.27 16.65 5.59
CA GLU A 118 2.39 17.11 4.80
C GLU A 118 2.08 16.97 3.30
N ASP A 119 2.71 17.83 2.48
CA ASP A 119 2.49 17.88 1.03
C ASP A 119 3.69 17.32 0.26
N ARG A 120 4.88 17.24 0.90
CA ARG A 120 6.14 16.91 0.25
C ARG A 120 7.00 15.99 1.09
N THR A 121 7.85 15.25 0.42
CA THR A 121 8.88 14.42 1.07
C THR A 121 9.84 15.25 1.94
N GLU A 122 10.12 16.50 1.54
CA GLU A 122 10.96 17.41 2.33
C GLU A 122 10.37 17.76 3.69
N ASP A 123 9.04 17.88 3.78
CA ASP A 123 8.35 18.16 5.04
C ASP A 123 8.40 16.94 5.98
N ILE A 124 8.27 15.73 5.43
CA ILE A 124 8.50 14.49 6.18
C ILE A 124 9.93 14.49 6.78
N LEU A 125 10.95 14.77 5.95
CA LEU A 125 12.34 14.80 6.41
C LEU A 125 12.58 15.85 7.49
N LYS A 126 11.98 17.04 7.36
CA LYS A 126 12.06 18.10 8.35
C LYS A 126 11.45 17.68 9.69
N ASN A 127 10.32 16.97 9.65
CA ASN A 127 9.65 16.48 10.85
C ASN A 127 10.47 15.42 11.62
N ILE A 128 11.30 14.67 10.94
CA ILE A 128 12.16 13.64 11.57
C ILE A 128 13.60 14.09 11.80
N GLN A 129 13.98 15.30 11.35
CA GLN A 129 15.36 15.78 11.37
C GLN A 129 16.03 15.70 12.75
N GLU A 130 15.29 16.00 13.82
CA GLU A 130 15.77 16.00 15.19
C GLU A 130 15.25 14.79 16.00
N ARG A 131 14.63 13.80 15.32
CA ARG A 131 14.05 12.64 15.94
C ARG A 131 14.78 11.37 15.52
N LYS A 132 14.97 10.45 16.46
CA LYS A 132 15.38 9.09 16.16
C LYS A 132 14.14 8.28 15.77
N VAL A 133 14.13 7.74 14.56
CA VAL A 133 13.12 6.76 14.16
C VAL A 133 13.50 5.41 14.80
N VAL A 134 12.53 4.77 15.43
CA VAL A 134 12.72 3.50 16.13
C VAL A 134 11.70 2.48 15.69
N GLN A 135 12.10 1.21 15.68
CA GLN A 135 11.19 0.11 15.37
C GLN A 135 10.22 -0.14 16.53
N TYR A 136 8.98 -0.51 16.20
CA TYR A 136 8.04 -1.01 17.20
C TYR A 136 8.35 -2.49 17.51
N ALA A 137 8.11 -2.92 18.74
CA ALA A 137 8.43 -4.28 19.17
C ALA A 137 7.80 -5.35 18.26
N ASN A 138 8.59 -6.34 17.86
CA ASN A 138 8.23 -7.48 17.01
C ASN A 138 7.80 -7.11 15.56
N VAL A 139 8.12 -5.90 15.09
CA VAL A 139 7.88 -5.49 13.71
C VAL A 139 9.04 -4.61 13.26
N THR A 140 9.72 -5.01 12.20
CA THR A 140 10.77 -4.19 11.58
C THR A 140 10.28 -3.70 10.23
N LEU A 141 10.22 -2.38 10.08
CA LEU A 141 9.66 -1.70 8.92
C LEU A 141 10.64 -0.70 8.35
N HIS A 142 10.43 -0.36 7.09
CA HIS A 142 10.96 0.83 6.44
C HIS A 142 9.87 1.47 5.59
N ASP A 143 9.98 2.76 5.38
CA ASP A 143 8.97 3.53 4.68
C ASP A 143 9.54 4.18 3.43
N ILE A 144 8.74 4.23 2.37
CA ILE A 144 9.01 5.05 1.19
C ILE A 144 7.96 6.16 1.12
N PHE A 145 8.41 7.37 0.81
CA PHE A 145 7.57 8.52 0.48
C PHE A 145 7.96 9.04 -0.90
N ALA A 146 6.95 9.43 -1.67
CA ALA A 146 7.14 10.01 -3.01
C ALA A 146 6.16 11.17 -3.22
N ASP A 147 6.60 12.23 -3.93
CA ASP A 147 5.79 13.41 -4.23
C ASP A 147 5.76 13.76 -5.72
N ILE A 148 4.82 14.60 -6.13
CA ILE A 148 4.64 15.02 -7.53
C ILE A 148 5.80 15.89 -8.08
N HIS A 149 6.75 16.26 -7.23
CA HIS A 149 7.90 17.09 -7.63
C HIS A 149 9.11 16.27 -8.06
N GLY A 150 8.97 14.93 -8.13
CA GLY A 150 10.03 14.03 -8.54
C GLY A 150 10.91 13.55 -7.38
N ASN A 151 10.54 13.83 -6.14
CA ASN A 151 11.33 13.41 -4.99
C ASN A 151 10.81 12.08 -4.43
N THR A 152 11.72 11.17 -4.15
CA THR A 152 11.47 9.96 -3.40
C THR A 152 12.47 9.83 -2.28
N VAL A 153 12.00 9.42 -1.11
CA VAL A 153 12.84 9.13 0.05
C VAL A 153 12.47 7.79 0.66
N ILE A 154 13.47 6.98 0.96
CA ILE A 154 13.31 5.79 1.79
C ILE A 154 13.89 6.11 3.16
N ILE A 155 13.12 5.80 4.21
CA ILE A 155 13.52 6.00 5.60
C ILE A 155 13.68 4.63 6.26
N GLU A 156 14.87 4.39 6.78
CA GLU A 156 15.22 3.14 7.45
C GLU A 156 15.78 3.42 8.84
N ALA A 157 15.32 2.65 9.83
CA ALA A 157 15.86 2.66 11.18
C ALA A 157 16.68 1.39 11.39
N LYS A 158 18.01 1.49 11.25
CA LYS A 158 18.94 0.39 11.41
C LYS A 158 19.91 0.69 12.56
N GLY A 159 19.80 -0.07 13.63
CA GLY A 159 20.59 0.17 14.84
C GLY A 159 20.29 1.53 15.47
N ASP A 160 21.31 2.36 15.66
CA ASP A 160 21.18 3.66 16.34
C ASP A 160 20.97 4.87 15.43
N LYS A 161 20.80 4.67 14.12
CA LYS A 161 20.74 5.77 13.14
C LYS A 161 19.53 5.64 12.21
N ASN A 162 18.99 6.79 11.81
CA ASN A 162 18.12 6.89 10.66
C ASN A 162 18.98 6.87 9.39
N SER A 163 18.71 5.97 8.46
CA SER A 163 19.23 6.02 7.10
C SER A 163 18.16 6.65 6.22
N ILE A 164 18.54 7.68 5.45
CA ILE A 164 17.65 8.39 4.54
C ILE A 164 18.26 8.27 3.16
N ILE A 165 17.61 7.48 2.30
CA ILE A 165 18.04 7.29 0.92
C ILE A 165 17.15 8.17 0.05
N LYS A 166 17.76 9.11 -0.65
CA LYS A 166 17.10 9.97 -1.63
C LYS A 166 17.32 9.40 -3.01
N ASN A 167 16.27 9.38 -3.81
CA ASN A 167 16.41 8.95 -5.18
C ASN A 167 17.15 9.99 -6.01
N ASP A 168 18.10 9.54 -6.80
CA ASP A 168 18.83 10.30 -7.81
C ASP A 168 18.47 9.90 -9.26
N LYS A 169 17.51 8.98 -9.41
CA LYS A 169 17.04 8.40 -10.67
C LYS A 169 15.57 8.73 -10.92
N ASN A 170 15.14 8.53 -12.15
CA ASN A 170 13.74 8.69 -12.54
C ASN A 170 12.81 7.64 -11.95
N PHE A 171 13.30 6.74 -11.14
CA PHE A 171 12.47 5.76 -10.43
C PHE A 171 13.16 5.22 -9.18
N THR A 172 12.33 4.70 -8.28
CA THR A 172 12.76 3.99 -7.07
C THR A 172 11.99 2.69 -6.96
N VAL A 173 12.68 1.63 -6.54
CA VAL A 173 12.09 0.34 -6.15
C VAL A 173 12.44 0.09 -4.69
N MET A 174 11.49 -0.39 -3.90
CA MET A 174 11.69 -0.83 -2.53
C MET A 174 11.02 -2.19 -2.32
N THR A 175 11.74 -3.13 -1.71
CA THR A 175 11.21 -4.45 -1.34
C THR A 175 11.44 -4.73 0.13
N ASN A 176 12.04 -5.86 0.55
CA ASN A 176 12.09 -6.25 1.96
C ASN A 176 13.52 -6.33 2.52
N PHE A 177 14.46 -5.64 1.93
CA PHE A 177 15.83 -5.50 2.45
C PHE A 177 16.18 -4.03 2.69
N TYR A 178 17.18 -3.77 3.49
CA TYR A 178 17.67 -2.41 3.73
C TYR A 178 18.37 -1.86 2.48
N ASN A 179 17.74 -0.90 1.81
CA ASN A 179 18.29 -0.24 0.63
C ASN A 179 19.66 0.42 0.93
N SER A 180 19.81 0.98 2.15
CA SER A 180 21.08 1.57 2.60
C SER A 180 22.26 0.58 2.68
N SER A 181 21.97 -0.71 2.67
CA SER A 181 23.04 -1.73 2.64
C SER A 181 23.63 -1.96 1.24
N TYR A 182 22.97 -1.44 0.20
CA TYR A 182 23.27 -1.75 -1.21
C TYR A 182 23.38 -0.50 -2.11
N GLU A 183 23.54 0.71 -1.55
CA GLU A 183 23.61 1.96 -2.32
C GLU A 183 24.70 1.96 -3.39
N ASP A 184 25.86 1.36 -3.09
CA ASP A 184 27.04 1.27 -3.99
C ASP A 184 27.22 -0.15 -4.58
N THR A 185 26.17 -0.97 -4.58
CA THR A 185 26.24 -2.37 -5.02
C THR A 185 25.62 -2.53 -6.40
N ASP A 186 26.28 -3.24 -7.30
CA ASP A 186 25.74 -3.59 -8.60
C ASP A 186 24.47 -4.43 -8.43
N LEU A 187 23.47 -4.19 -9.30
CA LEU A 187 22.15 -4.82 -9.24
C LEU A 187 22.25 -6.36 -9.13
N GLU A 188 23.13 -6.97 -9.89
CA GLU A 188 23.36 -8.41 -9.93
C GLU A 188 23.85 -8.98 -8.58
N ASP A 189 24.62 -8.19 -7.82
CA ASP A 189 25.24 -8.60 -6.58
C ASP A 189 24.34 -8.43 -5.34
N ILE A 190 23.18 -7.79 -5.48
CA ILE A 190 22.21 -7.68 -4.40
C ILE A 190 21.63 -9.07 -4.08
N GLN A 191 21.87 -9.58 -2.89
CA GLN A 191 21.42 -10.90 -2.44
C GLN A 191 20.84 -10.79 -1.03
N ASP A 192 19.53 -10.55 -0.98
CA ASP A 192 18.80 -10.41 0.29
C ASP A 192 17.31 -10.77 0.09
N VAL A 193 16.53 -10.70 1.15
CA VAL A 193 15.10 -10.97 1.10
C VAL A 193 14.40 -9.99 0.16
N GLY A 194 13.76 -10.52 -0.89
CA GLY A 194 13.07 -9.69 -1.90
C GLY A 194 13.96 -9.13 -3.00
N SER A 195 15.27 -9.43 -3.01
CA SER A 195 16.20 -8.97 -4.06
C SER A 195 15.83 -9.45 -5.46
N GLU A 196 15.26 -10.65 -5.60
CA GLU A 196 14.76 -11.14 -6.89
C GLU A 196 13.64 -10.25 -7.44
N ARG A 197 12.65 -9.90 -6.62
CA ARG A 197 11.55 -8.99 -7.02
C ARG A 197 12.05 -7.58 -7.28
N TYR A 198 13.00 -7.11 -6.48
CA TYR A 198 13.67 -5.83 -6.70
C TYR A 198 14.32 -5.77 -8.08
N LYS A 199 15.12 -6.77 -8.45
CA LYS A 199 15.79 -6.85 -9.75
C LYS A 199 14.79 -6.87 -10.90
N ILE A 200 13.77 -7.72 -10.82
CA ILE A 200 12.73 -7.83 -11.86
C ILE A 200 12.01 -6.48 -12.05
N ALA A 201 11.60 -5.83 -10.96
CA ALA A 201 10.93 -4.53 -11.05
C ALA A 201 11.86 -3.44 -11.59
N TYR A 202 13.11 -3.43 -11.12
CA TYR A 202 14.11 -2.46 -11.55
C TYR A 202 14.39 -2.56 -13.05
N GLU A 203 14.68 -3.77 -13.54
CA GLU A 203 14.96 -4.02 -14.97
C GLU A 203 13.76 -3.66 -15.83
N TYR A 204 12.55 -4.10 -15.43
CA TYR A 204 11.33 -3.79 -16.18
C TYR A 204 11.08 -2.29 -16.28
N ILE A 205 11.21 -1.53 -15.19
CA ILE A 205 11.01 -0.08 -15.21
C ILE A 205 12.09 0.59 -16.07
N ASN A 206 13.36 0.19 -15.91
CA ASN A 206 14.46 0.76 -16.67
C ASN A 206 14.32 0.54 -18.18
N GLU A 207 13.79 -0.60 -18.60
CA GLU A 207 13.55 -0.93 -20.02
C GLU A 207 12.35 -0.17 -20.60
N ASN A 208 11.37 0.20 -19.77
CA ASN A 208 10.10 0.78 -20.21
C ASN A 208 9.91 2.24 -19.79
N ILE A 209 10.92 2.89 -19.22
CA ILE A 209 10.82 4.21 -18.57
C ILE A 209 10.24 5.31 -19.48
N ASP A 210 10.58 5.31 -20.77
CA ASP A 210 10.15 6.34 -21.73
C ASP A 210 8.64 6.30 -22.04
N LYS A 211 7.96 5.21 -21.71
CA LYS A 211 6.54 4.99 -22.00
C LYS A 211 5.78 4.40 -20.80
N PHE A 212 6.29 4.67 -19.61
CA PHE A 212 5.73 4.08 -18.40
C PHE A 212 4.38 4.72 -18.07
N ASP A 213 3.32 3.93 -18.19
CA ASP A 213 1.93 4.31 -17.93
C ASP A 213 1.29 3.36 -16.89
N VAL A 214 -0.01 3.53 -16.62
CA VAL A 214 -0.77 2.71 -15.65
C VAL A 214 -0.71 1.22 -16.03
N GLU A 215 -0.80 0.89 -17.32
CA GLU A 215 -0.73 -0.50 -17.80
C GLU A 215 0.67 -1.08 -17.55
N SER A 216 1.70 -0.35 -17.89
CA SER A 216 3.10 -0.72 -17.62
C SER A 216 3.37 -0.90 -16.12
N ALA A 217 2.78 -0.05 -15.27
CA ALA A 217 2.90 -0.17 -13.82
C ALA A 217 2.25 -1.47 -13.32
N PHE A 218 1.05 -1.81 -13.78
CA PHE A 218 0.42 -3.10 -13.44
C PHE A 218 1.18 -4.28 -14.02
N GLU A 219 1.73 -4.19 -15.22
CA GLU A 219 2.57 -5.26 -15.77
C GLU A 219 3.82 -5.47 -14.92
N CYS A 220 4.50 -4.40 -14.47
CA CYS A 220 5.61 -4.48 -13.54
C CYS A 220 5.20 -5.20 -12.25
N LEU A 221 4.12 -4.74 -11.61
CA LEU A 221 3.62 -5.32 -10.36
C LEU A 221 3.22 -6.79 -10.53
N SER A 222 2.65 -7.17 -11.68
CA SER A 222 2.24 -8.56 -11.97
C SER A 222 3.42 -9.54 -12.01
N LYS A 223 4.60 -9.07 -12.43
CA LYS A 223 5.83 -9.88 -12.50
C LYS A 223 6.43 -10.19 -11.13
N VAL A 224 6.09 -9.39 -10.11
CA VAL A 224 6.67 -9.48 -8.76
C VAL A 224 5.65 -9.88 -7.68
N VAL A 225 4.49 -10.43 -8.07
CA VAL A 225 3.48 -10.92 -7.13
C VAL A 225 3.95 -12.16 -6.36
N GLN A 226 3.47 -12.29 -5.13
CA GLN A 226 3.58 -13.52 -4.34
C GLN A 226 2.36 -14.41 -4.56
N LYS A 227 2.59 -15.63 -5.07
CA LYS A 227 1.52 -16.61 -5.34
C LYS A 227 1.30 -17.52 -4.12
N PRO A 228 0.04 -17.88 -3.78
CA PRO A 228 -0.25 -18.76 -2.64
C PRO A 228 0.42 -20.13 -2.71
N SER A 229 0.73 -20.61 -3.92
CA SER A 229 1.43 -21.88 -4.11
C SER A 229 2.90 -21.85 -3.67
N PHE A 230 3.49 -20.66 -3.50
CA PHE A 230 4.89 -20.48 -3.17
C PHE A 230 5.13 -19.65 -1.92
N SER A 231 4.09 -18.97 -1.41
CA SER A 231 4.21 -18.10 -0.25
C SER A 231 2.98 -18.20 0.66
N SER A 232 3.19 -18.19 1.98
CA SER A 232 2.12 -18.00 2.96
C SER A 232 1.69 -16.53 3.09
N TRP A 233 2.37 -15.63 2.38
CA TRP A 233 2.13 -14.18 2.29
C TRP A 233 1.81 -13.78 0.84
N PRO A 234 0.69 -14.28 0.27
CA PRO A 234 0.36 -13.96 -1.11
C PRO A 234 -0.05 -12.50 -1.26
N THR A 235 0.17 -11.94 -2.46
CA THR A 235 -0.30 -10.59 -2.78
C THR A 235 -1.83 -10.51 -2.62
N GLN A 236 -2.29 -9.64 -1.74
CA GLN A 236 -3.71 -9.42 -1.43
C GLN A 236 -4.34 -8.42 -2.40
N TYR A 237 -3.60 -7.39 -2.77
CA TYR A 237 -3.98 -6.40 -3.77
C TYR A 237 -2.74 -5.77 -4.39
N SER A 238 -2.92 -5.16 -5.56
CA SER A 238 -1.93 -4.29 -6.20
C SER A 238 -2.57 -2.94 -6.50
N LEU A 239 -1.83 -1.87 -6.24
CA LEU A 239 -2.27 -0.48 -6.48
C LEU A 239 -1.33 0.23 -7.44
N VAL A 240 -1.91 1.11 -8.27
CA VAL A 240 -1.18 2.13 -9.04
C VAL A 240 -1.86 3.46 -8.78
N MET A 241 -1.11 4.46 -8.35
CA MET A 241 -1.62 5.81 -8.07
C MET A 241 -1.05 6.79 -9.09
N ASP A 242 -1.93 7.58 -9.67
CA ASP A 242 -1.62 8.72 -10.53
C ASP A 242 -1.84 10.00 -9.71
N PRO A 243 -0.77 10.61 -9.17
CA PRO A 243 -0.90 11.79 -8.32
C PRO A 243 -1.33 13.05 -9.08
N VAL A 244 -1.09 13.10 -10.39
CA VAL A 244 -1.48 14.25 -11.22
C VAL A 244 -2.98 14.28 -11.44
N ASN A 245 -3.58 13.13 -11.75
CA ASN A 245 -5.02 12.98 -11.94
C ASN A 245 -5.77 12.66 -10.65
N LYS A 246 -5.06 12.41 -9.53
CA LYS A 246 -5.62 12.00 -8.23
C LYS A 246 -6.46 10.73 -8.32
N ASP A 247 -6.01 9.81 -9.17
CA ASP A 247 -6.63 8.53 -9.43
C ASP A 247 -5.85 7.38 -8.79
N ILE A 248 -6.56 6.41 -8.24
CA ILE A 248 -6.02 5.20 -7.66
C ILE A 248 -6.63 4.01 -8.40
N TYR A 249 -5.81 3.26 -9.09
CA TYR A 249 -6.18 2.03 -9.77
C TYR A 249 -5.80 0.85 -8.91
N PHE A 250 -6.62 -0.21 -8.86
CA PHE A 250 -6.27 -1.39 -8.07
C PHE A 250 -6.88 -2.67 -8.61
N THR A 251 -6.21 -3.77 -8.30
CA THR A 251 -6.69 -5.13 -8.53
C THR A 251 -6.66 -5.93 -7.23
N ILE A 252 -7.56 -6.90 -7.10
CA ILE A 252 -7.69 -7.73 -5.91
C ILE A 252 -7.10 -9.12 -6.21
N ALA A 253 -6.40 -9.68 -5.24
CA ALA A 253 -5.92 -11.06 -5.26
C ALA A 253 -5.18 -11.46 -6.54
N ARG A 254 -4.43 -10.56 -7.19
CA ARG A 254 -3.65 -10.82 -8.40
C ARG A 254 -4.49 -11.02 -9.67
N ASP A 255 -5.75 -10.59 -9.68
CA ASP A 255 -6.63 -10.63 -10.87
C ASP A 255 -6.38 -9.39 -11.74
N PHE A 256 -5.22 -9.33 -12.40
CA PHE A 256 -4.83 -8.20 -13.25
C PHE A 256 -5.71 -8.03 -14.50
N ASP A 257 -6.62 -8.97 -14.77
CA ASP A 257 -7.63 -8.82 -15.81
C ASP A 257 -8.78 -7.93 -15.37
N LYS A 258 -8.91 -7.64 -14.05
CA LYS A 258 -9.92 -6.76 -13.47
C LYS A 258 -9.29 -5.65 -12.68
N ILE A 259 -9.46 -4.42 -13.15
CA ILE A 259 -8.95 -3.21 -12.51
C ILE A 259 -10.11 -2.29 -12.17
N TRP A 260 -10.14 -1.86 -10.91
CA TRP A 260 -11.01 -0.83 -10.38
C TRP A 260 -10.29 0.50 -10.37
N LYS A 261 -11.04 1.60 -10.36
CA LYS A 261 -10.50 2.94 -10.22
C LYS A 261 -11.23 3.71 -9.13
N ILE A 262 -10.49 4.41 -8.29
CA ILE A 262 -10.99 5.37 -7.31
C ILE A 262 -10.51 6.75 -7.75
N SER A 263 -11.43 7.73 -7.82
CA SER A 263 -11.10 9.14 -7.95
C SER A 263 -11.08 9.79 -6.58
N LEU A 264 -9.90 10.23 -6.13
CA LEU A 264 -9.75 10.95 -4.86
C LEU A 264 -10.43 12.32 -4.94
N GLU A 265 -10.40 12.96 -6.11
CA GLU A 265 -11.05 14.25 -6.33
C GLU A 265 -12.57 14.17 -6.17
N ASN A 266 -13.22 13.17 -6.81
CA ASN A 266 -14.66 13.00 -6.84
C ASN A 266 -15.18 12.09 -5.71
N GLU A 267 -14.32 11.43 -4.97
CA GLU A 267 -14.64 10.43 -3.93
C GLU A 267 -15.56 9.33 -4.51
N THR A 268 -15.18 8.82 -5.69
CA THR A 268 -15.93 7.78 -6.40
C THR A 268 -15.07 6.55 -6.62
N ILE A 269 -15.73 5.41 -6.77
CA ILE A 269 -15.15 4.14 -7.23
C ILE A 269 -15.88 3.70 -8.48
N GLU A 270 -15.15 3.20 -9.46
CA GLU A 270 -15.70 2.74 -10.74
C GLU A 270 -15.00 1.45 -11.22
N THR A 271 -15.73 0.70 -12.06
CA THR A 271 -15.14 -0.37 -12.87
C THR A 271 -14.31 0.24 -13.98
N TYR A 272 -13.04 -0.22 -14.16
CA TYR A 272 -12.13 0.38 -15.13
C TYR A 272 -11.79 -0.57 -16.29
N ILE A 273 -11.14 -1.70 -16.03
CA ILE A 273 -10.77 -2.71 -17.04
C ILE A 273 -11.34 -4.07 -16.63
N GLY A 274 -11.76 -4.89 -17.62
CA GLY A 274 -12.15 -6.29 -17.43
C GLY A 274 -13.55 -6.52 -16.87
N PHE A 275 -14.44 -5.55 -17.00
CA PHE A 275 -15.85 -5.65 -16.59
C PHE A 275 -16.79 -5.59 -17.80
N ASP A 276 -17.85 -6.38 -17.75
CA ASP A 276 -18.85 -6.42 -18.81
C ASP A 276 -19.62 -5.11 -18.95
N GLU A 277 -19.80 -4.39 -17.83
CA GLU A 277 -20.52 -3.13 -17.75
C GLU A 277 -19.73 -2.08 -16.96
N TYR A 278 -19.77 -0.83 -17.44
CA TYR A 278 -19.29 0.31 -16.68
C TYR A 278 -20.23 0.61 -15.51
N SER A 279 -19.67 0.77 -14.33
CA SER A 279 -20.40 1.09 -13.13
C SER A 279 -19.59 2.05 -12.27
N ILE A 280 -20.27 3.03 -11.66
CA ILE A 280 -19.67 4.02 -10.77
C ILE A 280 -20.55 4.20 -9.53
N ALA A 281 -19.94 4.42 -8.39
CA ALA A 281 -20.59 4.75 -7.12
C ALA A 281 -19.73 5.72 -6.32
N HIS A 282 -20.34 6.44 -5.35
CA HIS A 282 -19.58 7.19 -4.36
C HIS A 282 -18.90 6.25 -3.38
N MET A 283 -17.73 6.64 -2.90
CA MET A 283 -17.04 5.95 -1.83
C MET A 283 -17.91 5.96 -0.56
N PRO A 284 -18.10 4.81 0.10
CA PRO A 284 -18.78 4.77 1.39
C PRO A 284 -18.04 5.63 2.43
N ILE A 285 -18.78 6.30 3.33
CA ILE A 285 -18.21 7.22 4.33
C ILE A 285 -17.15 6.55 5.22
N ASN A 286 -17.33 5.26 5.51
CA ASN A 286 -16.40 4.47 6.34
C ASN A 286 -15.46 3.60 5.50
N GLY A 287 -15.35 3.89 4.19
CA GLY A 287 -14.65 3.02 3.26
C GLY A 287 -15.37 1.70 3.01
N PHE A 288 -14.68 0.78 2.37
CA PHE A 288 -15.17 -0.57 2.07
C PHE A 288 -14.05 -1.59 2.28
N THR A 289 -14.42 -2.83 2.53
CA THR A 289 -13.47 -3.94 2.53
C THR A 289 -13.37 -4.57 1.15
N LEU A 290 -12.20 -5.16 0.83
CA LEU A 290 -12.04 -5.85 -0.46
C LEU A 290 -13.06 -6.98 -0.63
N SER A 291 -13.37 -7.69 0.46
CA SER A 291 -14.39 -8.75 0.45
C SER A 291 -15.81 -8.22 0.19
N GLU A 292 -16.16 -7.03 0.68
CA GLU A 292 -17.45 -6.39 0.34
C GLU A 292 -17.52 -6.07 -1.15
N LEU A 293 -16.43 -5.55 -1.74
CA LEU A 293 -16.39 -5.23 -3.16
C LEU A 293 -16.45 -6.48 -4.04
N GLU A 294 -15.70 -7.53 -3.74
CA GLU A 294 -15.73 -8.79 -4.49
C GLU A 294 -17.11 -9.46 -4.47
N ASN A 295 -17.80 -9.43 -3.32
CA ASN A 295 -19.08 -10.10 -3.15
C ASN A 295 -20.27 -9.36 -3.76
N SER A 296 -20.21 -8.05 -3.90
CA SER A 296 -21.35 -7.24 -4.30
C SER A 296 -21.11 -6.37 -5.53
N ASN A 297 -19.87 -6.39 -6.03
CA ASN A 297 -19.46 -5.41 -7.01
C ASN A 297 -19.74 -3.99 -6.48
N LEU A 298 -20.26 -3.05 -7.30
CA LEU A 298 -20.65 -1.71 -6.80
C LEU A 298 -22.12 -1.59 -6.37
N ASP A 299 -22.90 -2.67 -6.42
CA ASP A 299 -24.35 -2.60 -6.18
C ASP A 299 -24.68 -2.21 -4.73
N ASN A 300 -23.92 -2.71 -3.75
CA ASN A 300 -24.12 -2.34 -2.34
C ASN A 300 -23.81 -0.86 -2.08
N PHE A 301 -22.90 -0.25 -2.84
CA PHE A 301 -22.54 1.16 -2.67
C PHE A 301 -23.61 2.09 -3.22
N LYS A 302 -24.28 1.69 -4.30
CA LYS A 302 -25.44 2.42 -4.88
C LYS A 302 -26.66 2.45 -3.95
N THR A 303 -26.90 1.35 -3.22
CA THR A 303 -28.05 1.23 -2.30
C THR A 303 -27.89 2.13 -1.07
N TYR A 304 -26.67 2.38 -0.62
CA TYR A 304 -26.38 3.26 0.50
C TYR A 304 -26.77 4.72 0.21
N GLU A 305 -26.58 5.22 -0.98
CA GLU A 305 -26.99 6.56 -1.41
C GLU A 305 -28.50 6.73 -1.46
N GLN A 306 -29.23 5.72 -1.94
CA GLN A 306 -30.70 5.76 -1.94
C GLN A 306 -31.26 5.83 -0.52
N SER A 307 -30.65 5.13 0.45
CA SER A 307 -31.07 5.17 1.85
C SER A 307 -30.81 6.54 2.48
N LYS A 308 -29.68 7.19 2.15
CA LYS A 308 -29.32 8.53 2.65
C LYS A 308 -30.21 9.60 2.07
N SER A 309 -30.52 9.54 0.77
CA SER A 309 -31.47 10.41 0.08
C SER A 309 -32.86 10.31 0.69
N ASN A 310 -33.35 9.09 0.95
CA ASN A 310 -34.65 8.87 1.56
C ASN A 310 -34.71 9.40 3.01
N ASN A 311 -33.68 9.20 3.81
CA ASN A 311 -33.61 9.73 5.19
C ASN A 311 -33.56 11.27 5.21
N THR A 312 -32.86 11.91 4.27
CA THR A 312 -32.81 13.38 4.16
C THR A 312 -34.16 13.94 3.77
N VAL A 313 -34.87 13.28 2.85
CA VAL A 313 -36.27 13.67 2.47
C VAL A 313 -37.21 13.51 3.67
N TYR A 314 -37.10 12.45 4.45
CA TYR A 314 -37.91 12.25 5.66
C TYR A 314 -37.65 13.34 6.72
N ILE A 315 -36.41 13.74 6.94
CA ILE A 315 -36.07 14.81 7.90
C ILE A 315 -36.62 16.16 7.41
N ILE A 316 -36.50 16.48 6.13
CA ILE A 316 -37.05 17.74 5.57
C ILE A 316 -38.58 17.72 5.66
N THR A 317 -39.24 16.61 5.42
CA THR A 317 -40.70 16.49 5.50
C THR A 317 -41.19 16.64 6.96
N ILE A 318 -40.47 16.12 7.93
CA ILE A 318 -40.80 16.27 9.35
C ILE A 318 -40.62 17.74 9.80
N VAL A 319 -39.53 18.40 9.40
CA VAL A 319 -39.25 19.79 9.78
C VAL A 319 -40.27 20.73 9.15
N THR A 320 -40.66 20.54 7.88
CA THR A 320 -41.69 21.33 7.24
C THR A 320 -43.11 21.05 7.81
N GLY A 321 -43.40 19.79 8.18
CA GLY A 321 -44.67 19.44 8.82
C GLY A 321 -44.83 20.07 10.21
N VAL A 322 -43.80 20.16 11.00
CA VAL A 322 -43.78 20.81 12.33
C VAL A 322 -43.95 22.33 12.20
N LEU A 323 -43.32 22.96 11.20
CA LEU A 323 -43.47 24.39 10.94
C LEU A 323 -44.88 24.80 10.47
N VAL A 324 -45.55 23.93 9.76
CA VAL A 324 -46.95 24.16 9.33
C VAL A 324 -47.90 23.98 10.52
N LEU A 325 -47.67 23.05 11.43
CA LEU A 325 -48.51 22.89 12.63
C LEU A 325 -48.37 24.08 13.63
N THR A 326 -47.20 24.70 13.73
CA THR A 326 -47.00 25.86 14.58
C THR A 326 -47.61 27.14 14.01
N ALA A 327 -47.82 27.24 12.68
CA ALA A 327 -48.48 28.39 12.04
C ALA A 327 -50.01 28.31 12.09
N VAL A 328 -50.60 27.16 12.42
CA VAL A 328 -52.06 26.98 12.53
C VAL A 328 -52.56 27.18 13.98
N ILE A 329 -51.67 27.23 14.98
CA ILE A 329 -51.99 27.39 16.39
C ILE A 329 -51.70 28.83 16.91
N ALA A 330 -51.13 29.69 16.08
CA ALA A 330 -50.92 31.11 16.38
C ALA A 330 -51.93 31.96 15.59
#